data_f2a7124aa4262d6a91cf0999753b3cfd
#
_entry.id   f2a7124aa4262d6a91cf0999753b3cfd
#
_cell.length_a   1.000
_cell.length_b   1.000
_cell.length_c   1.000
_cell.angle_alpha   90.00
_cell.angle_beta   90.00
_cell.angle_gamma   90.00
#
_symmetry.space_group_name_H-M   'P 1'
#
loop_
_entity.id
_entity.type
_entity.pdbx_description
1 polymer ?
#
loop_
_entity_poly.entity_id
_entity_poly.type
_entity_poly.pdbx_seq_one_letter_code
_entity_poly.pdbx_strand_id
1 'polypeptide(L)'
;MNVEFDALLHNGTWTLVAPFPIMNIVGCKWVFRIKRKVDGTIDRYKARLVAKGFHQQPRVDFGETYSPVVKPTEIHTVLSIAISFGWTIRQLDVQNAFLHGFLSEDVYMAQPLGFIHPSYPHHVCKLQKALYGLKQAPIAWFSRFSNKLFKLGFMGSKSDSSLFIYKSTNLIIYVLVYVDDIIVTGFDSHAIHRLINCLQLDFAIKDLRPLHFFLGVEAVPVPNGIFLTQRRYIMDLLSRTKMTHAKPISSPMSSAHALSAFHGDSLPDPIEYRSTVGTLQYSL
;
A
#
# COMPACT_ATOMS: atom_id res chain seq x y z
N MET A 1 -17.51 -5.74 10.01
CA MET A 1 -18.23 -4.80 9.11
C MET A 1 -18.63 -3.56 9.88
N ASN A 2 -19.38 -3.65 10.98
CA ASN A 2 -19.84 -2.47 11.73
C ASN A 2 -18.70 -1.52 12.10
N VAL A 3 -17.61 -2.02 12.71
CA VAL A 3 -16.45 -1.19 13.07
C VAL A 3 -15.85 -0.42 11.88
N GLU A 4 -15.78 -1.05 10.71
CA GLU A 4 -15.29 -0.39 9.49
C GLU A 4 -16.30 0.64 8.97
N PHE A 5 -17.59 0.30 8.99
CA PHE A 5 -18.65 1.20 8.56
C PHE A 5 -18.73 2.44 9.45
N ASP A 6 -18.71 2.25 10.77
CA ASP A 6 -18.72 3.35 11.75
C ASP A 6 -17.51 4.26 11.59
N ALA A 7 -16.32 3.67 11.32
CA ALA A 7 -15.11 4.44 11.04
C ALA A 7 -15.25 5.28 9.76
N LEU A 8 -15.87 4.74 8.70
CA LEU A 8 -16.13 5.47 7.45
C LEU A 8 -17.09 6.64 7.67
N LEU A 9 -18.15 6.44 8.44
CA LEU A 9 -19.09 7.50 8.80
C LEU A 9 -18.44 8.57 9.68
N HIS A 10 -17.71 8.16 10.72
CA HIS A 10 -17.00 9.09 11.60
C HIS A 10 -15.98 9.95 10.84
N ASN A 11 -15.32 9.38 9.85
CA ASN A 11 -14.41 10.11 8.98
C ASN A 11 -15.10 11.02 7.95
N GLY A 12 -16.44 11.03 7.86
CA GLY A 12 -17.17 11.82 6.88
C GLY A 12 -16.79 11.42 5.45
N THR A 13 -16.73 10.10 5.17
CA THR A 13 -16.27 9.57 3.89
C THR A 13 -17.22 9.92 2.75
N TRP A 14 -18.52 10.03 3.03
CA TRP A 14 -19.56 10.41 2.05
C TRP A 14 -20.74 11.14 2.70
N THR A 15 -21.55 11.77 1.86
CA THR A 15 -22.89 12.24 2.18
C THR A 15 -23.91 11.50 1.34
N LEU A 16 -25.13 11.28 1.87
CA LEU A 16 -26.21 10.69 1.10
C LEU A 16 -26.91 11.76 0.27
N VAL A 17 -27.07 11.51 -1.02
CA VAL A 17 -27.73 12.40 -1.97
C VAL A 17 -28.77 11.64 -2.80
N ALA A 18 -29.83 12.33 -3.22
CA ALA A 18 -30.80 11.74 -4.16
C ALA A 18 -30.13 11.48 -5.51
N PRO A 19 -30.35 10.31 -6.14
CA PRO A 19 -29.80 10.03 -7.45
C PRO A 19 -30.46 10.90 -8.53
N PHE A 20 -29.71 11.25 -9.57
CA PHE A 20 -30.22 11.92 -10.77
C PHE A 20 -29.77 11.18 -12.05
N PRO A 21 -30.50 11.35 -13.20
CA PRO A 21 -30.37 10.46 -14.36
C PRO A 21 -28.97 10.31 -14.98
N ILE A 22 -28.08 11.30 -14.81
CA ILE A 22 -26.77 11.33 -15.48
C ILE A 22 -25.65 10.78 -14.56
N MET A 23 -25.95 10.44 -13.31
CA MET A 23 -24.95 9.90 -12.38
C MET A 23 -24.40 8.55 -12.84
N ASN A 24 -23.07 8.43 -12.89
CA ASN A 24 -22.42 7.12 -12.89
C ASN A 24 -22.34 6.62 -11.45
N ILE A 25 -23.08 5.56 -11.10
CA ILE A 25 -23.09 5.01 -9.74
C ILE A 25 -22.15 3.81 -9.69
N VAL A 26 -21.03 4.00 -9.01
CA VAL A 26 -20.03 2.94 -8.78
C VAL A 26 -20.54 1.98 -7.71
N GLY A 27 -20.52 0.69 -7.98
CA GLY A 27 -20.85 -0.31 -6.97
C GLY A 27 -19.75 -0.43 -5.90
N CYS A 28 -20.07 -1.11 -4.81
CA CYS A 28 -19.08 -1.46 -3.79
C CYS A 28 -19.24 -2.93 -3.35
N LYS A 29 -18.26 -3.42 -2.62
CA LYS A 29 -18.28 -4.75 -2.00
C LYS A 29 -17.51 -4.79 -0.69
N TRP A 30 -17.89 -5.68 0.20
CA TRP A 30 -17.10 -6.03 1.37
C TRP A 30 -16.01 -7.04 0.99
N VAL A 31 -14.79 -6.77 1.40
CA VAL A 31 -13.66 -7.69 1.27
C VAL A 31 -13.24 -8.11 2.67
N PHE A 32 -13.23 -9.42 2.91
CA PHE A 32 -12.88 -10.01 4.20
C PHE A 32 -11.48 -10.61 4.13
N ARG A 33 -10.71 -10.42 5.19
CA ARG A 33 -9.38 -11.00 5.35
C ARG A 33 -9.18 -11.51 6.77
N ILE A 34 -8.70 -12.73 6.91
CA ILE A 34 -8.26 -13.29 8.18
C ILE A 34 -6.83 -12.85 8.43
N LYS A 35 -6.58 -12.18 9.55
CA LYS A 35 -5.22 -11.90 10.02
C LYS A 35 -4.82 -13.01 10.98
N ARG A 36 -3.62 -13.55 10.78
CA ARG A 36 -3.06 -14.62 11.61
C ARG A 36 -1.84 -14.09 12.36
N LYS A 37 -1.61 -14.62 13.56
CA LYS A 37 -0.37 -14.43 14.32
C LYS A 37 0.76 -15.27 13.73
N VAL A 38 1.98 -15.08 14.24
CA VAL A 38 3.17 -15.83 13.80
C VAL A 38 3.02 -17.35 14.04
N ASP A 39 2.28 -17.74 15.08
CA ASP A 39 1.98 -19.13 15.42
C ASP A 39 0.89 -19.77 14.54
N GLY A 40 0.36 -19.03 13.55
CA GLY A 40 -0.71 -19.48 12.65
C GLY A 40 -2.12 -19.32 13.19
N THR A 41 -2.32 -19.01 14.47
CA THR A 41 -3.63 -18.77 15.07
C THR A 41 -4.28 -17.50 14.50
N ILE A 42 -5.61 -17.44 14.53
CA ILE A 42 -6.35 -16.27 14.06
C ILE A 42 -6.13 -15.12 15.06
N ASP A 43 -5.57 -14.00 14.57
CA ASP A 43 -5.48 -12.77 15.33
C ASP A 43 -6.81 -12.01 15.29
N ARG A 44 -7.33 -11.75 14.09
CA ARG A 44 -8.59 -11.02 13.87
C ARG A 44 -9.15 -11.19 12.47
N TYR A 45 -10.45 -10.98 12.34
CA TYR A 45 -11.11 -10.80 11.06
C TYR A 45 -11.09 -9.32 10.67
N LYS A 46 -10.64 -9.00 9.46
CA LYS A 46 -10.64 -7.65 8.92
C LYS A 46 -11.63 -7.56 7.77
N ALA A 47 -12.59 -6.63 7.84
CA ALA A 47 -13.45 -6.26 6.73
C ALA A 47 -12.99 -4.91 6.17
N ARG A 48 -13.07 -4.74 4.85
CA ARG A 48 -12.85 -3.46 4.17
C ARG A 48 -13.97 -3.22 3.16
N LEU A 49 -14.49 -2.01 3.14
CA LEU A 49 -15.36 -1.58 2.07
C LEU A 49 -14.50 -1.17 0.87
N VAL A 50 -14.79 -1.75 -0.30
CA VAL A 50 -14.01 -1.52 -1.53
C VAL A 50 -14.96 -1.10 -2.64
N ALA A 51 -14.70 0.06 -3.25
CA ALA A 51 -15.43 0.51 -4.44
C ALA A 51 -15.05 -0.36 -5.66
N LYS A 52 -16.01 -0.57 -6.55
CA LYS A 52 -15.77 -1.28 -7.82
C LYS A 52 -15.25 -0.30 -8.88
N GLY A 53 -14.02 0.20 -8.68
CA GLY A 53 -13.43 1.24 -9.52
C GLY A 53 -13.33 0.92 -11.01
N PHE A 54 -13.47 -0.36 -11.39
CA PHE A 54 -13.56 -0.74 -12.81
C PHE A 54 -14.85 -0.25 -13.51
N HIS A 55 -15.85 0.20 -12.76
CA HIS A 55 -17.05 0.86 -13.30
C HIS A 55 -16.86 2.39 -13.46
N GLN A 56 -15.75 2.95 -12.95
CA GLN A 56 -15.47 4.38 -13.10
C GLN A 56 -15.18 4.75 -14.56
N GLN A 57 -15.72 5.87 -14.99
CA GLN A 57 -15.56 6.42 -16.33
C GLN A 57 -14.49 7.51 -16.33
N PRO A 58 -13.48 7.45 -17.24
CA PRO A 58 -12.48 8.49 -17.39
C PRO A 58 -13.13 9.84 -17.68
N ARG A 59 -12.57 10.91 -17.14
CA ARG A 59 -13.03 12.31 -17.27
C ARG A 59 -14.41 12.62 -16.68
N VAL A 60 -15.08 11.63 -16.08
CA VAL A 60 -16.34 11.77 -15.34
C VAL A 60 -16.07 11.55 -13.86
N ASP A 61 -15.63 10.34 -13.51
CA ASP A 61 -15.41 9.93 -12.11
C ASP A 61 -13.97 10.12 -11.65
N PHE A 62 -13.02 10.21 -12.57
CA PHE A 62 -11.61 10.42 -12.28
C PHE A 62 -10.87 11.08 -13.44
N GLY A 63 -9.87 11.89 -13.10
CA GLY A 63 -8.91 12.47 -14.03
C GLY A 63 -7.57 11.75 -13.95
N GLU A 64 -6.63 12.30 -13.18
CA GLU A 64 -5.31 11.72 -12.95
C GLU A 64 -5.38 10.55 -11.97
N THR A 65 -4.65 9.49 -12.26
CA THR A 65 -4.59 8.28 -11.42
C THR A 65 -3.17 7.87 -11.05
N TYR A 66 -2.17 8.48 -11.71
CA TYR A 66 -0.78 8.17 -11.44
C TYR A 66 -0.39 8.64 -10.04
N SER A 67 0.03 7.70 -9.21
CA SER A 67 0.62 7.97 -7.90
C SER A 67 2.07 7.53 -7.92
N PRO A 68 3.00 8.39 -7.49
CA PRO A 68 4.39 8.00 -7.37
C PRO A 68 4.57 6.82 -6.43
N VAL A 69 5.46 5.92 -6.81
CA VAL A 69 5.86 4.75 -6.01
C VAL A 69 7.39 4.72 -6.00
N VAL A 70 7.97 4.66 -4.81
CA VAL A 70 9.43 4.67 -4.66
C VAL A 70 10.08 3.48 -5.36
N LYS A 71 11.17 3.75 -6.07
CA LYS A 71 11.93 2.72 -6.79
C LYS A 71 12.82 1.94 -5.83
N PRO A 72 13.06 0.63 -6.04
CA PRO A 72 13.97 -0.16 -5.22
C PRO A 72 15.38 0.45 -5.11
N THR A 73 15.89 1.01 -6.19
CA THR A 73 17.20 1.70 -6.22
C THR A 73 17.28 2.88 -5.27
N GLU A 74 16.21 3.67 -5.16
CA GLU A 74 16.15 4.80 -4.22
C GLU A 74 16.10 4.32 -2.77
N ILE A 75 15.36 3.26 -2.50
CA ILE A 75 15.31 2.64 -1.17
C ILE A 75 16.72 2.17 -0.77
N HIS A 76 17.40 1.40 -1.63
CA HIS A 76 18.76 0.94 -1.37
C HIS A 76 19.74 2.10 -1.17
N THR A 77 19.64 3.15 -1.97
CA THR A 77 20.50 4.33 -1.85
C THR A 77 20.30 5.02 -0.51
N VAL A 78 19.05 5.30 -0.11
CA VAL A 78 18.75 5.98 1.16
C VAL A 78 19.16 5.11 2.35
N LEU A 79 18.91 3.80 2.30
CA LEU A 79 19.35 2.88 3.36
C LEU A 79 20.88 2.81 3.47
N SER A 80 21.59 2.77 2.32
CA SER A 80 23.06 2.77 2.30
C SER A 80 23.63 4.04 2.91
N ILE A 81 23.06 5.20 2.59
CA ILE A 81 23.45 6.48 3.21
C ILE A 81 23.21 6.43 4.73
N ALA A 82 22.00 6.03 5.13
CA ALA A 82 21.65 5.98 6.56
C ALA A 82 22.58 5.08 7.36
N ILE A 83 22.92 3.90 6.82
CA ILE A 83 23.83 2.95 7.47
C ILE A 83 25.26 3.53 7.53
N SER A 84 25.76 4.08 6.42
CA SER A 84 27.13 4.63 6.34
C SER A 84 27.36 5.77 7.32
N PHE A 85 26.32 6.55 7.64
CA PHE A 85 26.40 7.63 8.61
C PHE A 85 25.87 7.29 10.00
N GLY A 86 25.46 6.04 10.27
CA GLY A 86 24.89 5.60 11.55
C GLY A 86 23.56 6.29 11.87
N TRP A 87 22.76 6.64 10.88
CA TRP A 87 21.49 7.34 11.08
C TRP A 87 20.39 6.40 11.55
N THR A 88 19.47 6.93 12.35
CA THR A 88 18.26 6.21 12.75
C THR A 88 17.35 5.99 11.56
N ILE A 89 16.86 4.75 11.39
CA ILE A 89 15.87 4.40 10.37
C ILE A 89 14.58 3.99 11.09
N ARG A 90 13.47 4.64 10.75
CA ARG A 90 12.14 4.38 11.34
C ARG A 90 11.17 3.98 10.23
N GLN A 91 10.40 2.93 10.51
CA GLN A 91 9.32 2.49 9.64
C GLN A 91 7.97 2.93 10.23
N LEU A 92 7.14 3.52 9.40
CA LEU A 92 5.80 3.99 9.76
C LEU A 92 4.77 3.29 8.87
N ASP A 93 3.60 3.00 9.44
CA ASP A 93 2.42 2.47 8.75
C ASP A 93 1.26 3.45 8.91
N VAL A 94 0.64 3.84 7.81
CA VAL A 94 -0.52 4.73 7.84
C VAL A 94 -1.80 3.91 7.76
N GLN A 95 -2.55 3.92 8.85
CA GLN A 95 -3.80 3.17 8.90
C GLN A 95 -4.83 3.81 7.96
N ASN A 96 -5.39 2.98 7.08
CA ASN A 96 -6.41 3.39 6.12
C ASN A 96 -5.99 4.62 5.29
N ALA A 97 -4.75 4.64 4.78
CA ALA A 97 -4.12 5.77 4.10
C ALA A 97 -5.05 6.44 3.07
N PHE A 98 -5.75 5.67 2.24
CA PHE A 98 -6.64 6.23 1.22
C PHE A 98 -7.78 7.07 1.80
N LEU A 99 -8.30 6.72 3.00
CA LEU A 99 -9.38 7.48 3.64
C LEU A 99 -8.97 8.89 4.09
N HIS A 100 -7.67 9.19 4.07
CA HIS A 100 -7.16 10.53 4.30
C HIS A 100 -7.14 11.40 3.03
N GLY A 101 -7.19 10.79 1.83
CA GLY A 101 -7.24 11.50 0.55
C GLY A 101 -8.59 12.16 0.31
N PHE A 102 -8.63 13.42 -0.11
CA PHE A 102 -9.84 14.09 -0.57
C PHE A 102 -10.02 13.88 -2.06
N LEU A 103 -11.27 13.72 -2.48
CA LEU A 103 -11.63 13.67 -3.89
C LEU A 103 -11.97 15.08 -4.37
N SER A 104 -11.47 15.44 -5.53
CA SER A 104 -11.83 16.67 -6.25
C SER A 104 -12.98 16.45 -7.22
N GLU A 105 -13.16 15.21 -7.65
CA GLU A 105 -14.20 14.80 -8.58
C GLU A 105 -15.47 14.34 -7.85
N ASP A 106 -16.61 14.53 -8.49
CA ASP A 106 -17.89 14.04 -8.00
C ASP A 106 -18.03 12.54 -8.27
N VAL A 107 -17.74 11.71 -7.28
CA VAL A 107 -17.88 10.25 -7.37
C VAL A 107 -19.07 9.79 -6.54
N TYR A 108 -19.96 9.05 -7.19
CA TYR A 108 -21.16 8.51 -6.57
C TYR A 108 -21.07 7.00 -6.43
N MET A 109 -21.39 6.47 -5.26
CA MET A 109 -21.30 5.06 -4.95
C MET A 109 -22.64 4.54 -4.41
N ALA A 110 -23.01 3.33 -4.78
CA ALA A 110 -24.16 2.65 -4.17
C ALA A 110 -23.94 2.47 -2.65
N GLN A 111 -25.01 2.57 -1.87
CA GLN A 111 -24.91 2.30 -0.44
C GLN A 111 -24.40 0.86 -0.20
N PRO A 112 -23.53 0.67 0.82
CA PRO A 112 -22.97 -0.64 1.11
C PRO A 112 -24.06 -1.66 1.47
N LEU A 113 -23.96 -2.85 0.90
CA LEU A 113 -24.88 -3.95 1.21
C LEU A 113 -24.88 -4.26 2.72
N GLY A 114 -26.06 -4.33 3.32
CA GLY A 114 -26.27 -4.53 4.76
C GLY A 114 -26.22 -3.24 5.58
N PHE A 115 -26.00 -2.06 4.95
CA PHE A 115 -25.93 -0.75 5.61
C PHE A 115 -26.72 0.33 4.83
N ILE A 116 -27.83 -0.08 4.22
CA ILE A 116 -28.74 0.84 3.52
C ILE A 116 -29.46 1.68 4.56
N HIS A 117 -29.45 3.01 4.39
CA HIS A 117 -30.08 3.94 5.34
C HIS A 117 -31.60 3.79 5.33
N PRO A 118 -32.27 3.54 6.48
CA PRO A 118 -33.71 3.25 6.51
C PRO A 118 -34.59 4.37 5.93
N SER A 119 -34.27 5.63 6.23
CA SER A 119 -35.04 6.79 5.76
C SER A 119 -34.69 7.22 4.33
N TYR A 120 -33.54 6.76 3.79
CA TYR A 120 -33.05 7.15 2.46
C TYR A 120 -32.59 5.94 1.64
N PRO A 121 -33.46 4.91 1.45
CA PRO A 121 -33.03 3.65 0.84
C PRO A 121 -32.58 3.79 -0.62
N HIS A 122 -33.11 4.79 -1.33
CA HIS A 122 -32.79 5.04 -2.74
C HIS A 122 -31.68 6.08 -2.95
N HIS A 123 -31.15 6.68 -1.87
CA HIS A 123 -30.02 7.63 -1.98
C HIS A 123 -28.73 6.90 -2.29
N VAL A 124 -27.79 7.64 -2.85
CA VAL A 124 -26.42 7.19 -3.15
C VAL A 124 -25.41 7.95 -2.29
N CYS A 125 -24.26 7.35 -2.09
CA CYS A 125 -23.14 7.96 -1.37
C CYS A 125 -22.37 8.88 -2.34
N LYS A 126 -22.42 10.20 -2.14
CA LYS A 126 -21.49 11.13 -2.77
C LYS A 126 -20.19 11.10 -1.96
N LEU A 127 -19.12 10.56 -2.54
CA LEU A 127 -17.84 10.39 -1.87
C LEU A 127 -17.13 11.74 -1.72
N GLN A 128 -16.64 12.02 -0.54
CA GLN A 128 -15.80 13.20 -0.23
C GLN A 128 -14.35 12.82 -0.04
N LYS A 129 -14.12 11.57 0.39
CA LYS A 129 -12.79 11.00 0.58
C LYS A 129 -12.61 9.74 -0.26
N ALA A 130 -11.36 9.47 -0.59
CA ALA A 130 -11.01 8.30 -1.35
C ALA A 130 -11.30 7.01 -0.57
N LEU A 131 -11.70 5.97 -1.29
CA LEU A 131 -11.92 4.62 -0.79
C LEU A 131 -11.03 3.63 -1.52
N TYR A 132 -10.76 2.52 -0.85
CA TYR A 132 -10.12 1.38 -1.52
C TYR A 132 -10.89 1.00 -2.78
N GLY A 133 -10.16 0.72 -3.85
CA GLY A 133 -10.72 0.31 -5.14
C GLY A 133 -11.04 1.43 -6.12
N LEU A 134 -11.07 2.70 -5.70
CA LEU A 134 -11.13 3.83 -6.62
C LEU A 134 -9.80 4.01 -7.33
N LYS A 135 -9.83 4.37 -8.62
CA LYS A 135 -8.64 4.55 -9.46
C LYS A 135 -7.75 5.69 -8.99
N GLN A 136 -8.35 6.81 -8.52
CA GLN A 136 -7.63 7.97 -8.01
C GLN A 136 -7.29 7.91 -6.52
N ALA A 137 -7.65 6.86 -5.79
CA ALA A 137 -7.38 6.79 -4.36
C ALA A 137 -5.88 6.91 -4.01
N PRO A 138 -4.96 6.27 -4.74
CA PRO A 138 -3.53 6.41 -4.48
C PRO A 138 -3.02 7.85 -4.64
N ILE A 139 -3.39 8.54 -5.73
CA ILE A 139 -2.94 9.92 -5.97
C ILE A 139 -3.59 10.91 -4.98
N ALA A 140 -4.86 10.73 -4.61
CA ALA A 140 -5.54 11.57 -3.62
C ALA A 140 -4.84 11.48 -2.25
N TRP A 141 -4.47 10.29 -1.83
CA TRP A 141 -3.67 10.07 -0.62
C TRP A 141 -2.28 10.70 -0.74
N PHE A 142 -1.54 10.37 -1.80
CA PHE A 142 -0.19 10.91 -2.02
C PHE A 142 -0.17 12.44 -2.02
N SER A 143 -1.12 13.08 -2.69
CA SER A 143 -1.25 14.54 -2.72
C SER A 143 -1.50 15.14 -1.34
N ARG A 144 -2.34 14.49 -0.53
CA ARG A 144 -2.58 14.94 0.85
C ARG A 144 -1.34 14.84 1.71
N PHE A 145 -0.63 13.72 1.63
CA PHE A 145 0.56 13.47 2.43
C PHE A 145 1.74 14.36 1.99
N SER A 146 2.01 14.46 0.69
CA SER A 146 3.06 15.31 0.13
C SER A 146 2.85 16.79 0.45
N ASN A 147 1.59 17.27 0.36
CA ASN A 147 1.26 18.64 0.74
C ASN A 147 1.56 18.93 2.22
N LYS A 148 1.35 17.96 3.11
CA LYS A 148 1.75 18.11 4.52
C LYS A 148 3.27 18.20 4.65
N LEU A 149 4.03 17.35 3.96
CA LEU A 149 5.49 17.40 3.98
C LEU A 149 6.02 18.73 3.41
N PHE A 150 5.45 19.24 2.32
CA PHE A 150 5.83 20.56 1.77
C PHE A 150 5.58 21.69 2.77
N LYS A 151 4.46 21.68 3.49
CA LYS A 151 4.17 22.65 4.56
C LYS A 151 5.15 22.56 5.73
N LEU A 152 5.77 21.40 5.95
CA LEU A 152 6.82 21.19 6.95
C LEU A 152 8.22 21.55 6.43
N GLY A 153 8.34 22.07 5.19
CA GLY A 153 9.60 22.51 4.61
C GLY A 153 10.39 21.42 3.88
N PHE A 154 9.81 20.24 3.66
CA PHE A 154 10.41 19.22 2.79
C PHE A 154 10.34 19.63 1.33
N MET A 155 11.27 19.14 0.54
CA MET A 155 11.29 19.25 -0.91
C MET A 155 11.22 17.86 -1.53
N GLY A 156 10.46 17.70 -2.61
CA GLY A 156 10.47 16.47 -3.40
C GLY A 156 11.79 16.31 -4.15
N SER A 157 12.29 15.08 -4.21
CA SER A 157 13.47 14.75 -5.02
C SER A 157 13.14 14.88 -6.51
N LYS A 158 14.13 15.29 -7.30
CA LYS A 158 14.01 15.36 -8.76
C LYS A 158 14.12 13.98 -9.43
N SER A 159 14.77 13.01 -8.78
CA SER A 159 14.96 11.65 -9.30
C SER A 159 13.76 10.75 -9.04
N ASP A 160 13.11 10.95 -7.90
CA ASP A 160 11.93 10.18 -7.49
C ASP A 160 11.00 11.07 -6.64
N SER A 161 9.80 11.31 -7.14
CA SER A 161 8.81 12.15 -6.46
C SER A 161 8.23 11.53 -5.18
N SER A 162 8.52 10.26 -4.90
CA SER A 162 8.18 9.59 -3.63
C SER A 162 9.23 9.78 -2.54
N LEU A 163 10.38 10.38 -2.87
CA LEU A 163 11.43 10.74 -1.94
C LEU A 163 11.33 12.22 -1.58
N PHE A 164 11.17 12.53 -0.31
CA PHE A 164 11.14 13.88 0.23
C PHE A 164 12.36 14.12 1.09
N ILE A 165 12.96 15.30 0.95
CA ILE A 165 14.20 15.69 1.60
C ILE A 165 13.96 16.99 2.37
N TYR A 166 14.22 16.97 3.67
CA TYR A 166 14.39 18.19 4.45
C TYR A 166 15.89 18.43 4.66
N LYS A 167 16.36 19.60 4.32
CA LYS A 167 17.78 19.97 4.49
C LYS A 167 17.87 21.38 5.06
N SER A 168 18.58 21.49 6.19
CA SER A 168 19.02 22.77 6.77
C SER A 168 20.52 22.70 7.08
N THR A 169 21.06 23.73 7.69
CA THR A 169 22.50 23.82 8.01
C THR A 169 23.00 22.61 8.82
N ASN A 170 22.19 22.13 9.78
CA ASN A 170 22.58 21.09 10.72
C ASN A 170 21.57 19.91 10.79
N LEU A 171 20.70 19.78 9.82
CA LEU A 171 19.68 18.72 9.84
C LEU A 171 19.37 18.25 8.43
N ILE A 172 19.43 16.91 8.25
CA ILE A 172 18.98 16.25 7.04
C ILE A 172 18.01 15.14 7.46
N ILE A 173 16.83 15.11 6.83
CA ILE A 173 15.85 14.05 6.98
C ILE A 173 15.39 13.62 5.59
N TYR A 174 15.37 12.31 5.36
CA TYR A 174 14.76 11.68 4.19
C TYR A 174 13.46 11.01 4.59
N VAL A 175 12.44 11.17 3.76
CA VAL A 175 11.14 10.47 3.87
C VAL A 175 10.86 9.78 2.56
N LEU A 176 10.81 8.44 2.58
CA LEU A 176 10.42 7.60 1.45
C LEU A 176 8.97 7.16 1.64
N VAL A 177 8.15 7.37 0.62
CA VAL A 177 6.71 7.07 0.68
C VAL A 177 6.36 5.95 -0.30
N TYR A 178 5.79 4.88 0.22
CA TYR A 178 5.23 3.78 -0.57
C TYR A 178 3.81 3.49 -0.08
N VAL A 179 2.84 4.19 -0.63
CA VAL A 179 1.43 4.13 -0.26
C VAL A 179 1.24 4.36 1.25
N ASP A 180 0.96 3.31 2.03
CA ASP A 180 0.77 3.31 3.49
C ASP A 180 2.06 3.05 4.27
N ASP A 181 3.09 2.52 3.63
CA ASP A 181 4.40 2.27 4.22
C ASP A 181 5.36 3.45 4.00
N ILE A 182 5.94 3.97 5.07
CA ILE A 182 6.84 5.12 5.02
C ILE A 182 8.13 4.79 5.76
N ILE A 183 9.27 5.13 5.17
CA ILE A 183 10.58 5.12 5.83
C ILE A 183 11.00 6.56 6.12
N VAL A 184 11.42 6.82 7.35
CA VAL A 184 12.02 8.08 7.78
C VAL A 184 13.42 7.82 8.30
N THR A 185 14.40 8.57 7.80
CA THR A 185 15.78 8.47 8.27
C THR A 185 16.45 9.84 8.29
N GLY A 186 17.45 10.00 9.14
CA GLY A 186 18.20 11.24 9.26
C GLY A 186 19.18 11.23 10.42
N PHE A 187 19.98 12.27 10.47
CA PHE A 187 21.06 12.44 11.42
C PHE A 187 20.56 12.58 12.88
N ASP A 188 19.47 13.34 13.11
CA ASP A 188 18.97 13.64 14.47
C ASP A 188 17.68 12.84 14.77
N SER A 189 17.78 11.90 15.70
CA SER A 189 16.65 11.07 16.15
C SER A 189 15.55 11.88 16.83
N HIS A 190 15.88 12.98 17.52
CA HIS A 190 14.88 13.84 18.15
C HIS A 190 14.08 14.62 17.09
N ALA A 191 14.71 15.08 16.02
CA ALA A 191 14.02 15.71 14.90
C ALA A 191 13.10 14.73 14.18
N ILE A 192 13.52 13.46 14.00
CA ILE A 192 12.66 12.40 13.45
C ILE A 192 11.43 12.19 14.36
N HIS A 193 11.62 12.11 15.69
CA HIS A 193 10.48 11.99 16.61
C HIS A 193 9.52 13.17 16.53
N ARG A 194 10.02 14.41 16.46
CA ARG A 194 9.17 15.60 16.29
C ARG A 194 8.39 15.54 14.98
N LEU A 195 9.01 15.11 13.90
CA LEU A 195 8.33 14.91 12.61
C LEU A 195 7.21 13.89 12.74
N ILE A 196 7.49 12.72 13.31
CA ILE A 196 6.49 11.64 13.49
C ILE A 196 5.31 12.17 14.31
N ASN A 197 5.55 12.83 15.44
CA ASN A 197 4.50 13.39 16.28
C ASN A 197 3.66 14.44 15.52
N CYS A 198 4.31 15.28 14.71
CA CYS A 198 3.60 16.26 13.87
C CYS A 198 2.73 15.61 12.80
N LEU A 199 3.20 14.51 12.19
CA LEU A 199 2.43 13.75 11.20
C LEU A 199 1.25 13.00 11.86
N GLN A 200 1.43 12.51 13.09
CA GLN A 200 0.37 11.82 13.85
C GLN A 200 -0.82 12.73 14.21
N LEU A 201 -0.65 14.04 14.19
CA LEU A 201 -1.77 14.99 14.38
C LEU A 201 -2.76 14.99 13.22
N ASP A 202 -2.30 14.69 12.01
CA ASP A 202 -3.13 14.73 10.79
C ASP A 202 -3.48 13.36 10.23
N PHE A 203 -2.68 12.34 10.58
CA PHE A 203 -2.78 10.99 10.01
C PHE A 203 -2.72 9.93 11.10
N ALA A 204 -3.45 8.84 10.92
CA ALA A 204 -3.43 7.68 11.82
C ALA A 204 -2.13 6.86 11.62
N ILE A 205 -0.99 7.43 11.99
CA ILE A 205 0.34 6.83 11.80
C ILE A 205 0.70 5.96 13.00
N LYS A 206 1.06 4.71 12.71
CA LYS A 206 1.67 3.79 13.64
C LYS A 206 3.18 3.76 13.40
N ASP A 207 3.96 4.09 14.42
CA ASP A 207 5.40 3.92 14.39
C ASP A 207 5.76 2.45 14.68
N LEU A 208 6.31 1.77 13.67
CA LEU A 208 6.74 0.37 13.76
C LEU A 208 8.16 0.25 14.32
N ARG A 209 8.80 1.38 14.68
CA ARG A 209 10.17 1.48 15.21
C ARG A 209 11.23 1.15 14.15
N PRO A 210 12.37 0.46 14.46
CA PRO A 210 13.38 0.12 13.47
C PRO A 210 12.81 -0.68 12.30
N LEU A 211 13.39 -0.47 11.14
CA LEU A 211 13.03 -1.18 9.91
C LEU A 211 13.18 -2.69 10.11
N HIS A 212 12.11 -3.45 9.86
CA HIS A 212 12.10 -4.91 9.93
C HIS A 212 11.67 -5.57 8.64
N PHE A 213 10.60 -5.07 8.02
CA PHE A 213 10.02 -5.67 6.84
C PHE A 213 9.39 -4.59 5.97
N PHE A 214 9.96 -4.39 4.79
CA PHE A 214 9.51 -3.36 3.87
C PHE A 214 9.42 -3.92 2.46
N LEU A 215 8.25 -3.83 1.84
CA LEU A 215 8.00 -4.27 0.46
C LEU A 215 8.44 -5.72 0.16
N GLY A 216 8.13 -6.63 1.05
CA GLY A 216 8.48 -8.05 0.85
C GLY A 216 9.92 -8.40 1.22
N VAL A 217 10.74 -7.42 1.63
CA VAL A 217 12.13 -7.61 2.04
C VAL A 217 12.24 -7.49 3.56
N GLU A 218 12.87 -8.45 4.19
CA GLU A 218 13.23 -8.41 5.60
C GLU A 218 14.55 -7.65 5.77
N ALA A 219 14.59 -6.76 6.74
CA ALA A 219 15.78 -6.03 7.13
C ALA A 219 16.31 -6.60 8.44
N VAL A 220 17.39 -7.37 8.37
CA VAL A 220 18.02 -8.02 9.51
C VAL A 220 19.24 -7.20 9.94
N PRO A 221 19.25 -6.60 11.15
CA PRO A 221 20.41 -5.88 11.64
C PRO A 221 21.60 -6.83 11.80
N VAL A 222 22.77 -6.38 11.34
CA VAL A 222 24.07 -7.07 11.52
C VAL A 222 25.08 -6.06 12.10
N PRO A 223 26.21 -6.51 12.69
CA PRO A 223 27.13 -5.61 13.40
C PRO A 223 27.56 -4.36 12.63
N ASN A 224 27.70 -4.46 11.31
CA ASN A 224 28.18 -3.36 10.47
C ASN A 224 27.17 -2.98 9.36
N GLY A 225 25.87 -3.23 9.56
CA GLY A 225 24.91 -2.89 8.52
C GLY A 225 23.53 -3.53 8.69
N ILE A 226 22.84 -3.66 7.57
CA ILE A 226 21.55 -4.35 7.48
C ILE A 226 21.65 -5.38 6.35
N PHE A 227 21.32 -6.62 6.65
CA PHE A 227 21.18 -7.66 5.65
C PHE A 227 19.73 -7.66 5.14
N LEU A 228 19.56 -7.41 3.84
CA LEU A 228 18.26 -7.44 3.17
C LEU A 228 18.02 -8.83 2.59
N THR A 229 16.88 -9.45 2.92
CA THR A 229 16.54 -10.80 2.47
C THR A 229 15.05 -10.95 2.17
N GLN A 230 14.74 -11.77 1.18
CA GLN A 230 13.37 -12.16 0.84
C GLN A 230 13.03 -13.57 1.36
N ARG A 231 13.75 -14.06 2.36
CA ARG A 231 13.59 -15.43 2.87
C ARG A 231 12.13 -15.78 3.16
N ARG A 232 11.42 -14.91 3.88
CA ARG A 232 10.01 -15.14 4.22
C ARG A 232 9.11 -15.23 2.98
N TYR A 233 9.34 -14.35 2.01
CA TYR A 233 8.62 -14.37 0.74
C TYR A 233 8.85 -15.67 -0.04
N ILE A 234 10.10 -16.11 -0.12
CA ILE A 234 10.49 -17.39 -0.78
C ILE A 234 9.88 -18.59 -0.04
N MET A 235 9.93 -18.60 1.29
CA MET A 235 9.34 -19.68 2.09
C MET A 235 7.82 -19.74 1.94
N ASP A 236 7.13 -18.60 1.86
CA ASP A 236 5.70 -18.53 1.57
C ASP A 236 5.38 -19.09 0.17
N LEU A 237 6.20 -18.79 -0.84
CA LEU A 237 6.06 -19.35 -2.18
C LEU A 237 6.22 -20.87 -2.17
N LEU A 238 7.31 -21.38 -1.57
CA LEU A 238 7.58 -22.81 -1.45
C LEU A 238 6.46 -23.55 -0.70
N SER A 239 5.92 -22.93 0.34
CA SER A 239 4.78 -23.50 1.08
C SER A 239 3.51 -23.60 0.24
N ARG A 240 3.17 -22.55 -0.52
CA ARG A 240 2.00 -22.53 -1.41
C ARG A 240 2.12 -23.55 -2.55
N THR A 241 3.31 -23.71 -3.11
CA THR A 241 3.60 -24.68 -4.17
C THR A 241 3.90 -26.08 -3.64
N LYS A 242 3.83 -26.30 -2.30
CA LYS A 242 4.16 -27.58 -1.63
C LYS A 242 5.58 -28.06 -1.90
N MET A 243 6.51 -27.12 -2.11
CA MET A 243 7.90 -27.40 -2.45
C MET A 243 8.89 -27.09 -1.30
N THR A 244 8.43 -26.97 -0.07
CA THR A 244 9.28 -26.63 1.12
C THR A 244 10.44 -27.59 1.34
N HIS A 245 10.31 -28.84 0.90
CA HIS A 245 11.36 -29.89 1.03
C HIS A 245 12.03 -30.23 -0.32
N ALA A 246 11.75 -29.45 -1.37
CA ALA A 246 12.38 -29.66 -2.66
C ALA A 246 13.88 -29.37 -2.59
N LYS A 247 14.69 -30.25 -3.21
CA LYS A 247 16.13 -30.03 -3.33
C LYS A 247 16.41 -28.98 -4.41
N PRO A 248 17.37 -28.06 -4.18
CA PRO A 248 17.78 -27.12 -5.21
C PRO A 248 18.39 -27.85 -6.41
N ILE A 249 18.14 -27.32 -7.61
CA ILE A 249 18.74 -27.79 -8.85
C ILE A 249 19.61 -26.67 -9.43
N SER A 250 20.68 -27.07 -10.11
CA SER A 250 21.65 -26.14 -10.69
C SER A 250 21.18 -25.48 -11.99
N SER A 251 20.19 -26.05 -12.65
CA SER A 251 19.62 -25.53 -13.90
C SER A 251 18.09 -25.42 -13.78
N PRO A 252 17.48 -24.32 -14.15
CA PRO A 252 16.01 -24.12 -14.05
C PRO A 252 15.23 -25.01 -15.02
N MET A 253 15.89 -25.60 -16.04
CA MET A 253 15.25 -26.41 -17.02
C MET A 253 16.24 -27.46 -17.59
N SER A 254 15.73 -28.66 -17.92
CA SER A 254 16.52 -29.67 -18.65
C SER A 254 16.78 -29.21 -20.09
N SER A 255 18.02 -29.33 -20.56
CA SER A 255 18.39 -29.04 -21.95
C SER A 255 17.85 -30.08 -22.93
N ALA A 256 17.36 -31.22 -22.43
CA ALA A 256 16.89 -32.35 -23.28
C ALA A 256 15.48 -32.12 -23.86
N HIS A 257 14.70 -31.18 -23.35
CA HIS A 257 13.33 -30.97 -23.81
C HIS A 257 13.13 -29.49 -24.17
N ALA A 258 12.92 -29.21 -25.45
CA ALA A 258 12.48 -27.89 -25.90
C ALA A 258 11.01 -27.69 -25.55
N LEU A 259 10.71 -26.61 -24.82
CA LEU A 259 9.33 -26.22 -24.57
C LEU A 259 8.70 -25.69 -25.86
N SER A 260 7.49 -26.16 -26.17
CA SER A 260 6.72 -25.73 -27.34
C SER A 260 5.34 -25.23 -26.87
N ALA A 261 4.85 -24.18 -27.50
CA ALA A 261 3.50 -23.68 -27.25
C ALA A 261 2.39 -24.64 -27.71
N PHE A 262 2.75 -25.65 -28.49
CA PHE A 262 1.81 -26.59 -29.12
C PHE A 262 1.87 -28.01 -28.55
N HIS A 263 2.72 -28.26 -27.57
CA HIS A 263 2.83 -29.55 -26.90
C HIS A 263 2.39 -29.49 -25.45
N GLY A 264 1.67 -30.51 -25.01
CA GLY A 264 1.14 -30.65 -23.64
C GLY A 264 -0.35 -30.37 -23.54
N ASP A 265 -0.93 -30.84 -22.43
CA ASP A 265 -2.34 -30.65 -22.13
C ASP A 265 -2.58 -29.27 -21.49
N SER A 266 -3.73 -28.69 -21.79
CA SER A 266 -4.15 -27.45 -21.14
C SER A 266 -4.41 -27.67 -19.65
N LEU A 267 -3.90 -26.77 -18.81
CA LEU A 267 -4.21 -26.79 -17.38
C LEU A 267 -5.70 -26.56 -17.16
N PRO A 268 -6.38 -27.40 -16.38
CA PRO A 268 -7.82 -27.25 -16.08
C PRO A 268 -8.08 -25.94 -15.31
N ASP A 269 -7.16 -25.51 -14.44
CA ASP A 269 -7.17 -24.20 -13.78
C ASP A 269 -5.79 -23.52 -13.91
N PRO A 270 -5.68 -22.44 -14.71
CA PRO A 270 -4.42 -21.72 -14.88
C PRO A 270 -4.11 -20.75 -13.75
N ILE A 271 -4.99 -20.58 -12.74
CA ILE A 271 -4.84 -19.57 -11.66
C ILE A 271 -3.58 -19.84 -10.84
N GLU A 272 -3.36 -21.08 -10.43
CA GLU A 272 -2.18 -21.47 -9.64
C GLU A 272 -0.87 -21.21 -10.40
N TYR A 273 -0.83 -21.60 -11.68
CA TYR A 273 0.32 -21.36 -12.54
C TYR A 273 0.62 -19.86 -12.70
N ARG A 274 -0.39 -19.06 -13.04
CA ARG A 274 -0.24 -17.60 -13.19
C ARG A 274 0.18 -16.93 -11.91
N SER A 275 -0.37 -17.36 -10.77
CA SER A 275 0.00 -16.86 -9.45
C SER A 275 1.46 -17.18 -9.12
N THR A 276 1.92 -18.39 -9.42
CA THR A 276 3.31 -18.83 -9.19
C THR A 276 4.28 -18.06 -10.05
N VAL A 277 4.00 -17.94 -11.36
CA VAL A 277 4.84 -17.16 -12.29
C VAL A 277 4.92 -15.68 -11.85
N GLY A 278 3.78 -15.06 -11.53
CA GLY A 278 3.76 -13.68 -11.05
C GLY A 278 4.55 -13.51 -9.74
N THR A 279 4.51 -14.51 -8.85
CA THR A 279 5.28 -14.48 -7.60
C THR A 279 6.79 -14.60 -7.87
N LEU A 280 7.21 -15.47 -8.82
CA LEU A 280 8.61 -15.61 -9.20
C LEU A 280 9.16 -14.34 -9.85
N GLN A 281 8.37 -13.64 -10.64
CA GLN A 281 8.78 -12.34 -11.23
C GLN A 281 9.02 -11.23 -10.18
N TYR A 282 8.43 -11.36 -9.01
CA TYR A 282 8.61 -10.41 -7.90
C TYR A 282 9.79 -10.78 -6.99
N SER A 283 10.33 -11.99 -7.08
CA SER A 283 11.54 -12.38 -6.34
C SER A 283 12.77 -11.75 -6.99
N LEU A 284 13.54 -11.04 -6.19
CA LEU A 284 14.81 -10.40 -6.57
C LEU A 284 15.94 -11.41 -6.59
#